data_6a86445f7d7bccac1e1ca1c13271728a
#
_entry.id   6a86445f7d7bccac1e1ca1c13271728a
#
_cell.length_a   1.000
_cell.length_b   1.000
_cell.length_c   1.000
_cell.angle_alpha   90.00
_cell.angle_beta   90.00
_cell.angle_gamma   90.00
#
_symmetry.space_group_name_H-M   'P 1'
#
loop_
_entity.id
_entity.type
_entity.pdbx_description
1 polymer ?
#
loop_
_entity_poly.entity_id
_entity_poly.type
_entity_poly.pdbx_seq_one_letter_code
_entity_poly.pdbx_strand_id
1 'polypeptide(L)'
;FITAMEVFAGPILKLVVTVLDLYVWIVVAGVILSWLTAFKVVNTANRFVYMVNDFIYKITEPVLGRIRKVLPVMGGFDLSPIALILGLMLLQDVLMNILRKLGG
;
A
#
# COMPACT_ATOMS: atom_id res chain seq x y z
N PHE A 1 -4.79 27.06 -21.50
CA PHE A 1 -4.07 26.61 -20.31
C PHE A 1 -4.97 25.75 -19.41
N ILE A 2 -6.12 26.28 -19.01
CA ILE A 2 -7.08 25.52 -18.15
C ILE A 2 -7.53 24.25 -18.84
N THR A 3 -7.81 24.32 -20.17
CA THR A 3 -8.22 23.16 -20.95
C THR A 3 -7.15 22.06 -20.94
N ALA A 4 -5.87 22.46 -21.03
CA ALA A 4 -4.77 21.50 -20.99
C ALA A 4 -4.70 20.81 -19.62
N MET A 5 -4.89 21.56 -18.53
CA MET A 5 -4.91 21.00 -17.19
C MET A 5 -6.07 20.03 -17.01
N GLU A 6 -7.26 20.36 -17.54
CA GLU A 6 -8.42 19.46 -17.49
C GLU A 6 -8.18 18.17 -18.25
N VAL A 7 -7.49 18.26 -19.40
CA VAL A 7 -7.21 17.09 -20.23
C VAL A 7 -6.26 16.12 -19.52
N PHE A 8 -5.28 16.63 -18.79
CA PHE A 8 -4.28 15.79 -18.13
C PHE A 8 -4.63 15.41 -16.69
N ALA A 9 -5.40 16.25 -15.98
CA ALA A 9 -5.69 16.02 -14.57
C ALA A 9 -6.45 14.71 -14.34
N GLY A 10 -7.46 14.41 -15.14
CA GLY A 10 -8.24 13.18 -15.01
C GLY A 10 -7.38 11.93 -15.18
N PRO A 11 -6.66 11.80 -16.32
CA PRO A 11 -5.80 10.64 -16.53
C PRO A 11 -4.70 10.49 -15.49
N ILE A 12 -4.10 11.60 -15.04
CA ILE A 12 -3.05 11.56 -14.02
C ILE A 12 -3.62 11.08 -12.70
N LEU A 13 -4.79 11.57 -12.28
CA LEU A 13 -5.44 11.12 -11.06
C LEU A 13 -5.80 9.65 -11.12
N LYS A 14 -6.30 9.16 -12.26
CA LYS A 14 -6.58 7.74 -12.45
C LYS A 14 -5.31 6.90 -12.31
N LEU A 15 -4.21 7.37 -12.88
CA LEU A 15 -2.93 6.67 -12.79
C LEU A 15 -2.47 6.60 -11.34
N VAL A 16 -2.57 7.69 -10.60
CA VAL A 16 -2.18 7.72 -9.19
C VAL A 16 -3.03 6.75 -8.38
N VAL A 17 -4.35 6.74 -8.60
CA VAL A 17 -5.25 5.82 -7.91
C VAL A 17 -4.89 4.36 -8.23
N THR A 18 -4.57 4.06 -9.48
CA THR A 18 -4.17 2.72 -9.90
C THR A 18 -2.87 2.29 -9.21
N VAL A 19 -1.87 3.19 -9.15
CA VAL A 19 -0.61 2.89 -8.48
C VAL A 19 -0.85 2.65 -6.98
N LEU A 20 -1.69 3.46 -6.35
CA LEU A 20 -2.04 3.26 -4.95
C LEU A 20 -2.75 1.93 -4.72
N ASP A 21 -3.63 1.52 -5.66
CA ASP A 21 -4.30 0.24 -5.58
C ASP A 21 -3.31 -0.93 -5.65
N LEU A 22 -2.35 -0.85 -6.56
CA LEU A 22 -1.28 -1.86 -6.64
C LEU A 22 -0.48 -1.91 -5.35
N TYR A 23 -0.18 -0.77 -4.77
CA TYR A 23 0.57 -0.69 -3.52
C TYR A 23 -0.21 -1.34 -2.37
N VAL A 24 -1.52 -1.11 -2.29
CA VAL A 24 -2.38 -1.77 -1.30
C VAL A 24 -2.26 -3.29 -1.41
N TRP A 25 -2.31 -3.82 -2.64
CA TRP A 25 -2.18 -5.26 -2.86
C TRP A 25 -0.82 -5.78 -2.45
N ILE A 26 0.25 -5.02 -2.69
CA ILE A 26 1.59 -5.39 -2.25
C ILE A 26 1.66 -5.44 -0.72
N VAL A 27 1.07 -4.47 -0.03
CA VAL A 27 1.01 -4.45 1.44
C VAL A 27 0.22 -5.64 1.97
N VAL A 28 -0.92 -5.95 1.35
CA VAL A 28 -1.74 -7.12 1.73
C VAL A 28 -0.95 -8.40 1.54
N ALA A 29 -0.26 -8.54 0.41
CA ALA A 29 0.57 -9.71 0.15
C ALA A 29 1.66 -9.85 1.22
N GLY A 30 2.26 -8.74 1.64
CA GLY A 30 3.27 -8.73 2.71
C GLY A 30 2.71 -9.21 4.03
N VAL A 31 1.50 -8.78 4.38
CA VAL A 31 0.83 -9.22 5.62
C VAL A 31 0.56 -10.72 5.57
N ILE A 32 0.01 -11.21 4.46
CA ILE A 32 -0.29 -12.63 4.28
C ILE A 32 0.98 -13.45 4.37
N LEU A 33 2.05 -13.02 3.68
CA LEU A 33 3.32 -13.72 3.70
C LEU A 33 3.93 -13.74 5.12
N SER A 34 3.78 -12.65 5.86
CA SER A 34 4.22 -12.56 7.24
C SER A 34 3.50 -13.58 8.12
N TRP A 35 2.18 -13.74 7.94
CA TRP A 35 1.41 -14.73 8.67
C TRP A 35 1.81 -16.15 8.30
N LEU A 36 1.97 -16.43 6.99
CA LEU A 36 2.39 -17.75 6.52
C LEU A 36 3.76 -18.13 7.07
N THR A 37 4.67 -17.16 7.19
CA THR A 37 5.98 -17.37 7.78
C THR A 37 5.86 -17.65 9.29
N ALA A 38 5.03 -16.88 9.99
CA ALA A 38 4.83 -17.03 11.43
C ALA A 38 4.22 -18.40 11.77
N PHE A 39 3.30 -18.88 10.94
CA PHE A 39 2.68 -20.20 11.13
C PHE A 39 3.48 -21.34 10.51
N LYS A 40 4.67 -21.05 9.96
CA LYS A 40 5.56 -22.03 9.36
C LYS A 40 4.93 -22.79 8.18
N VAL A 41 3.98 -22.14 7.50
CA VAL A 41 3.37 -22.72 6.29
C VAL A 41 4.34 -22.63 5.12
N VAL A 42 5.11 -21.55 5.03
CA VAL A 42 6.12 -21.37 4.00
C VAL A 42 7.51 -21.48 4.61
N ASN A 43 8.45 -22.02 3.84
CA ASN A 43 9.83 -22.19 4.26
C ASN A 43 10.63 -20.94 3.87
N THR A 44 11.06 -20.16 4.86
CA THR A 44 11.85 -18.93 4.61
C THR A 44 13.26 -19.25 4.12
N ALA A 45 13.73 -20.48 4.27
CA ALA A 45 15.00 -20.92 3.70
C ALA A 45 14.90 -21.11 2.18
N ASN A 46 13.69 -21.21 1.63
CA ASN A 46 13.49 -21.29 0.19
C ASN A 46 13.90 -19.97 -0.44
N ARG A 47 14.77 -20.05 -1.44
CA ARG A 47 15.31 -18.84 -2.08
C ARG A 47 14.23 -17.98 -2.72
N PHE A 48 13.23 -18.59 -3.35
CA PHE A 48 12.14 -17.85 -3.97
C PHE A 48 11.33 -17.08 -2.93
N VAL A 49 10.96 -17.74 -1.83
CA VAL A 49 10.21 -17.13 -0.73
C VAL A 49 11.01 -15.97 -0.13
N TYR A 50 12.31 -16.17 0.08
CA TYR A 50 13.18 -15.12 0.60
C TYR A 50 13.21 -13.92 -0.33
N MET A 51 13.34 -14.14 -1.64
CA MET A 51 13.41 -13.05 -2.60
C MET A 51 12.11 -12.25 -2.67
N VAL A 52 10.97 -12.93 -2.64
CA VAL A 52 9.65 -12.27 -2.63
C VAL A 52 9.48 -11.45 -1.36
N ASN A 53 9.82 -12.04 -0.23
CA ASN A 53 9.70 -11.36 1.07
C ASN A 53 10.61 -10.13 1.13
N ASP A 54 11.84 -10.25 0.66
CA ASP A 54 12.80 -9.13 0.63
C ASP A 54 12.32 -8.01 -0.29
N PHE A 55 11.78 -8.36 -1.45
CA PHE A 55 11.23 -7.38 -2.40
C PHE A 55 10.08 -6.60 -1.78
N ILE A 56 9.12 -7.31 -1.16
CA ILE A 56 7.98 -6.68 -0.51
C ILE A 56 8.44 -5.78 0.63
N TYR A 57 9.37 -6.27 1.44
CA TYR A 57 9.93 -5.51 2.57
C TYR A 57 10.55 -4.19 2.09
N LYS A 58 11.35 -4.24 1.03
CA LYS A 58 12.04 -3.05 0.52
C LYS A 58 11.09 -1.99 -0.02
N ILE A 59 9.93 -2.41 -0.52
CA ILE A 59 8.92 -1.49 -1.05
C ILE A 59 8.05 -0.92 0.07
N THR A 60 7.72 -1.73 1.07
CA THR A 60 6.75 -1.35 2.10
C THR A 60 7.37 -0.76 3.34
N GLU A 61 8.56 -1.19 3.73
CA GLU A 61 9.18 -0.79 5.00
C GLU A 61 9.46 0.71 5.10
N PRO A 62 9.88 1.42 4.02
CA PRO A 62 10.09 2.87 4.15
C PRO A 62 8.85 3.62 4.66
N VAL A 63 7.67 3.16 4.28
CA VAL A 63 6.40 3.77 4.72
C VAL A 63 5.97 3.18 6.05
N LEU A 64 5.99 1.86 6.19
CA LEU A 64 5.58 1.17 7.41
C LEU A 64 6.43 1.56 8.61
N GLY A 65 7.74 1.75 8.41
CA GLY A 65 8.64 2.15 9.47
C GLY A 65 8.27 3.51 10.05
N ARG A 66 7.84 4.44 9.21
CA ARG A 66 7.39 5.75 9.66
C ARG A 66 6.09 5.66 10.46
N ILE A 67 5.18 4.79 10.03
CA ILE A 67 3.91 4.60 10.71
C ILE A 67 4.15 3.95 12.09
N ARG A 68 5.09 3.00 12.17
CA ARG A 68 5.42 2.34 13.45
C ARG A 68 5.95 3.32 14.48
N LYS A 69 6.60 4.39 14.08
CA LYS A 69 7.10 5.40 15.01
C LYS A 69 5.97 6.15 15.70
N VAL A 70 4.81 6.22 15.06
CA VAL A 70 3.64 6.94 15.58
C VAL A 70 2.70 6.02 16.32
N LEU A 71 2.50 4.79 15.82
CA LEU A 71 1.56 3.83 16.38
C LEU A 71 2.26 2.92 17.40
N PRO A 72 1.68 2.75 18.60
CA PRO A 72 2.20 1.78 19.55
C PRO A 72 1.91 0.36 19.08
N VAL A 73 2.79 -0.57 19.42
CA VAL A 73 2.54 -2.00 19.23
C VAL A 73 1.59 -2.46 20.33
N MET A 74 0.43 -2.96 19.94
CA MET A 74 -0.61 -3.40 20.88
C MET A 74 -0.73 -4.91 20.86
N GLY A 75 -0.56 -5.54 22.00
CA GLY A 75 -0.73 -6.97 22.15
C GLY A 75 0.23 -7.82 21.32
N GLY A 76 1.38 -7.29 20.94
CA GLY A 76 2.34 -7.99 20.11
C GLY A 76 2.01 -7.97 18.62
N PHE A 77 0.90 -7.35 18.23
CA PHE A 77 0.52 -7.22 16.84
C PHE A 77 0.97 -5.89 16.27
N ASP A 78 1.54 -5.93 15.07
CA ASP A 78 1.90 -4.72 14.34
C ASP A 78 0.67 -4.21 13.59
N LEU A 79 0.15 -3.06 14.01
CA LEU A 79 -1.02 -2.44 13.40
C LEU A 79 -0.67 -1.53 12.22
N SER A 80 0.64 -1.34 11.95
CA SER A 80 1.08 -0.44 10.88
C SER A 80 0.55 -0.82 9.51
N PRO A 81 0.55 -2.10 9.09
CA PRO A 81 -0.02 -2.46 7.78
C PRO A 81 -1.50 -2.13 7.67
N ILE A 82 -2.27 -2.34 8.73
CA ILE A 82 -3.70 -2.03 8.74
C ILE A 82 -3.91 -0.53 8.61
N ALA A 83 -3.17 0.27 9.39
CA ALA A 83 -3.24 1.73 9.31
C ALA A 83 -2.87 2.23 7.92
N LEU A 84 -1.84 1.65 7.31
CA LEU A 84 -1.41 2.02 5.96
C LEU A 84 -2.49 1.72 4.93
N ILE A 85 -3.09 0.53 4.99
CA ILE A 85 -4.15 0.13 4.05
C ILE A 85 -5.35 1.06 4.18
N LEU A 86 -5.79 1.34 5.40
CA LEU A 86 -6.92 2.24 5.63
C LEU A 86 -6.62 3.65 5.17
N GLY A 87 -5.40 4.13 5.42
CA GLY A 87 -4.98 5.45 4.96
C GLY A 87 -4.93 5.55 3.43
N LEU A 88 -4.45 4.50 2.77
CA LEU A 88 -4.42 4.45 1.31
C LEU A 88 -5.82 4.41 0.72
N MET A 89 -6.73 3.67 1.33
CA MET A 89 -8.13 3.62 0.89
C MET A 89 -8.79 5.00 1.01
N LEU A 90 -8.54 5.69 2.12
CA LEU A 90 -9.05 7.06 2.30
C LEU A 90 -8.49 7.99 1.24
N LEU A 91 -7.18 7.91 0.98
CA LEU A 91 -6.54 8.73 -0.04
C LEU A 91 -7.13 8.46 -1.42
N GLN A 92 -7.35 7.19 -1.76
CA GLN A 92 -7.98 6.82 -3.03
C GLN A 92 -9.38 7.42 -3.16
N ASP A 93 -10.18 7.37 -2.09
CA ASP A 93 -11.53 7.94 -2.10
C ASP A 93 -11.49 9.45 -2.30
N VAL A 94 -10.58 10.15 -1.63
CA VAL A 94 -10.41 11.59 -1.81
C VAL A 94 -10.05 11.92 -3.26
N LEU A 95 -9.10 11.17 -3.84
CA LEU A 95 -8.67 11.38 -5.21
C LEU A 95 -9.81 11.08 -6.21
N MET A 96 -10.61 10.06 -5.95
CA MET A 96 -11.76 9.75 -6.80
C MET A 96 -12.83 10.83 -6.73
N ASN A 97 -13.07 11.41 -5.54
CA ASN A 97 -13.99 12.53 -5.40
C ASN A 97 -13.52 13.75 -6.18
N ILE A 98 -12.22 14.04 -6.14
CA ILE A 98 -11.63 15.12 -6.92
C ILE A 98 -11.85 14.84 -8.42
N LEU A 99 -11.61 13.62 -8.85
CA LEU A 99 -11.78 13.22 -10.25
C LEU A 99 -13.23 13.42 -10.71
N ARG A 100 -14.21 13.08 -9.87
CA ARG A 100 -15.63 13.30 -10.21
C ARG A 100 -15.94 14.77 -10.35
N LYS A 101 -15.40 15.63 -9.50
CA LYS A 101 -15.61 17.08 -9.57
C LYS A 101 -14.98 17.69 -10.82
N LEU A 102 -13.94 17.05 -11.37
CA LEU A 102 -13.32 17.49 -12.60
C LEU A 102 -14.08 17.01 -13.85
N GLY A 103 -15.21 16.34 -13.66
CA GLY A 103 -16.04 15.86 -14.76
C GLY A 103 -15.60 14.54 -15.37
N GLY A 104 -14.75 13.83 -14.62
CA GLY A 104 -14.22 12.53 -15.06
C GLY A 104 -15.01 11.32 -14.61
#